data_3ea7def9d8ecdbc82e6e7520847b6d50
#
_entry.id   3ea7def9d8ecdbc82e6e7520847b6d50
#
_cell.length_a   1.000
_cell.length_b   1.000
_cell.length_c   1.000
_cell.angle_alpha   90.00
_cell.angle_beta   90.00
_cell.angle_gamma   90.00
#
_symmetry.space_group_name_H-M   'P 1'
#
loop_
_entity.id
_entity.type
_entity.pdbx_description
1 polymer ?
#
loop_
_entity_poly.entity_id
_entity_poly.type
_entity_poly.pdbx_seq_one_letter_code
_entity_poly.pdbx_strand_id
1 'polypeptide(L)'
;MKRLHYFSSFCQTVSSTRSPRPHDAALLFAVLPYSASAAAAAAVAAASITGRHMFMAQYLVNSCGFDQEKATEASKLLKGIQSRQQPDSILAFLKSYGFDDGSTKRLLLLFPKCLLLDVEKAFAPRFRAFEDLGLSPSDIVNLVRSNPSTIKMKHERIVSKIEFWQGLLSSKDALVKLIKTNRGILTYSIENKIKPNLELLRECGLDGPKLASILRNRPKIVAQNADFLKSLISRAEDLGVPRTSEMFHRILCALFTVSSEKFKMQMELFRSFGWSENDFVAAFHKCPTFPLKSSMTLQRTMEFLINEAGYASSYIAIRPVLLIMSLERRLIPRHRILATLKSRGHCESDYKVTTYIMATEAKFVEKYITLYKDRYPDLSELYANLSHCNASDSGFQ
;
A
#
# COMPACT_ATOMS: atom_id res chain seq x y z
N MET A 1 28.03 -31.76 14.14
CA MET A 1 28.68 -32.36 15.34
C MET A 1 28.55 -31.41 16.52
N LYS A 2 28.04 -31.98 17.65
CA LYS A 2 28.06 -31.51 19.07
C LYS A 2 27.15 -30.32 19.36
N ARG A 3 25.96 -30.52 19.95
CA ARG A 3 25.50 -30.93 21.31
C ARG A 3 25.65 -29.80 22.31
N LEU A 4 24.52 -29.21 22.80
CA LEU A 4 23.66 -29.61 23.94
C LEU A 4 24.34 -29.48 25.32
N HIS A 5 23.74 -28.74 26.24
CA HIS A 5 23.28 -29.18 27.56
C HIS A 5 22.87 -27.99 28.42
N TYR A 6 21.62 -27.90 28.88
CA TYR A 6 21.12 -28.33 30.20
C TYR A 6 21.66 -27.54 31.41
N PHE A 7 20.81 -26.93 32.17
CA PHE A 7 20.72 -27.25 33.59
C PHE A 7 19.34 -26.92 34.16
N SER A 8 18.79 -27.93 34.81
CA SER A 8 17.54 -28.02 35.55
C SER A 8 17.86 -28.03 37.04
N SER A 9 16.90 -27.51 37.81
CA SER A 9 16.50 -27.99 39.16
C SER A 9 17.49 -27.87 40.33
N PHE A 10 17.02 -27.29 41.41
CA PHE A 10 17.05 -27.99 42.71
C PHE A 10 16.00 -27.44 43.69
N CYS A 11 15.16 -28.34 44.14
CA CYS A 11 14.24 -28.20 45.23
C CYS A 11 14.90 -28.88 46.45
N GLN A 12 14.93 -28.27 47.62
CA GLN A 12 15.13 -29.00 48.87
C GLN A 12 14.33 -28.40 50.03
N THR A 13 13.45 -29.21 50.50
CA THR A 13 12.73 -29.20 51.77
C THR A 13 13.65 -29.37 52.97
N VAL A 14 13.38 -28.65 54.04
CA VAL A 14 13.74 -29.07 55.40
C VAL A 14 12.56 -28.84 56.32
N SER A 15 12.04 -29.92 56.82
CA SER A 15 11.12 -30.02 57.93
C SER A 15 11.87 -29.97 59.29
N SER A 16 11.33 -29.28 60.26
CA SER A 16 11.62 -29.59 61.68
C SER A 16 10.45 -29.25 62.57
N THR A 17 10.00 -30.27 63.20
CA THR A 17 8.97 -30.40 64.24
C THR A 17 9.40 -29.78 65.56
N ARG A 18 8.50 -29.08 66.24
CA ARG A 18 8.33 -29.12 67.73
C ARG A 18 7.01 -28.50 68.17
N SER A 19 6.18 -29.23 68.78
CA SER A 19 5.15 -28.86 69.79
C SER A 19 5.57 -29.45 71.14
N PRO A 20 4.92 -29.26 72.30
CA PRO A 20 3.89 -28.30 72.70
C PRO A 20 4.03 -27.78 74.16
N ARG A 21 3.17 -26.90 74.63
CA ARG A 21 2.25 -27.13 75.80
C ARG A 21 1.65 -25.77 76.31
N PRO A 22 0.57 -25.82 77.13
CA PRO A 22 -0.48 -24.80 77.11
C PRO A 22 -0.52 -23.94 78.36
N HIS A 23 -1.16 -22.78 78.29
CA HIS A 23 -1.96 -22.21 79.41
C HIS A 23 -2.71 -20.94 79.00
N ASP A 24 -4.01 -21.02 79.22
CA ASP A 24 -4.96 -19.99 79.64
C ASP A 24 -4.89 -18.56 79.18
N ALA A 25 -5.96 -18.17 78.50
CA ALA A 25 -6.87 -17.12 79.02
C ALA A 25 -7.92 -16.77 77.92
N ALA A 26 -9.15 -16.98 78.30
CA ALA A 26 -10.31 -16.53 77.53
C ALA A 26 -10.36 -15.04 77.39
N LEU A 27 -10.43 -14.56 76.17
CA LEU A 27 -10.98 -13.25 75.85
C LEU A 27 -11.92 -13.42 74.66
N LEU A 28 -13.21 -13.36 74.98
CA LEU A 28 -14.27 -13.18 73.97
C LEU A 28 -14.07 -11.87 73.26
N PHE A 29 -13.62 -11.91 72.04
CA PHE A 29 -13.85 -10.83 71.11
C PHE A 29 -14.96 -11.22 70.12
N ALA A 30 -16.06 -10.49 70.24
CA ALA A 30 -17.17 -10.51 69.34
C ALA A 30 -16.66 -10.22 67.91
N VAL A 31 -16.62 -11.25 67.03
CA VAL A 31 -16.43 -11.08 65.64
C VAL A 31 -17.73 -10.52 65.07
N LEU A 32 -17.76 -9.20 64.89
CA LEU A 32 -18.80 -8.53 64.11
C LEU A 32 -18.82 -9.06 62.70
N PRO A 33 -19.98 -9.26 62.09
CA PRO A 33 -20.08 -9.78 60.71
C PRO A 33 -19.73 -8.69 59.68
N TYR A 34 -18.43 -8.46 59.48
CA TYR A 34 -17.94 -7.49 58.47
C TYR A 34 -17.85 -8.15 57.07
N SER A 35 -18.03 -9.47 56.93
CA SER A 35 -17.87 -10.16 55.64
C SER A 35 -19.11 -10.15 54.76
N ALA A 36 -20.32 -10.01 55.34
CA ALA A 36 -21.56 -10.01 54.54
C ALA A 36 -21.76 -8.73 53.73
N SER A 37 -21.34 -7.58 54.27
CA SER A 37 -21.45 -6.27 53.57
C SER A 37 -20.49 -6.15 52.39
N ALA A 38 -19.26 -6.64 52.55
CA ALA A 38 -18.26 -6.60 51.45
C ALA A 38 -18.60 -7.59 50.30
N ALA A 39 -19.09 -8.79 50.68
CA ALA A 39 -19.55 -9.76 49.69
C ALA A 39 -20.83 -9.30 48.97
N ALA A 40 -21.79 -8.69 49.70
CA ALA A 40 -22.98 -8.10 49.06
C ALA A 40 -22.63 -6.89 48.17
N ALA A 41 -21.71 -6.00 48.59
CA ALA A 41 -21.23 -4.91 47.78
C ALA A 41 -20.48 -5.41 46.53
N ALA A 42 -19.65 -6.46 46.65
CA ALA A 42 -18.97 -7.09 45.52
C ALA A 42 -19.97 -7.78 44.57
N ALA A 43 -21.01 -8.45 45.08
CA ALA A 43 -22.05 -9.06 44.28
C ALA A 43 -22.91 -8.02 43.54
N VAL A 44 -23.28 -6.91 44.19
CA VAL A 44 -23.97 -5.77 43.54
C VAL A 44 -23.09 -5.10 42.48
N ALA A 45 -21.81 -4.94 42.77
CA ALA A 45 -20.86 -4.42 41.78
C ALA A 45 -20.70 -5.38 40.59
N ALA A 46 -20.59 -6.68 40.82
CA ALA A 46 -20.51 -7.71 39.77
C ALA A 46 -21.80 -7.76 38.95
N ALA A 47 -22.99 -7.76 39.59
CA ALA A 47 -24.27 -7.69 38.88
C ALA A 47 -24.45 -6.42 38.07
N SER A 48 -23.99 -5.27 38.57
CA SER A 48 -24.01 -4.00 37.83
C SER A 48 -23.02 -3.99 36.65
N ILE A 49 -21.89 -4.68 36.75
CA ILE A 49 -20.91 -4.86 35.66
C ILE A 49 -21.49 -5.77 34.59
N THR A 50 -22.12 -6.89 34.99
CA THR A 50 -22.77 -7.84 34.10
C THR A 50 -23.93 -7.20 33.35
N GLY A 51 -24.78 -6.41 34.01
CA GLY A 51 -25.86 -5.66 33.40
C GLY A 51 -25.39 -4.62 32.39
N ARG A 52 -24.26 -3.94 32.67
CA ARG A 52 -23.66 -2.95 31.74
C ARG A 52 -23.06 -3.60 30.49
N HIS A 53 -22.47 -4.78 30.63
CA HIS A 53 -21.98 -5.53 29.47
C HIS A 53 -23.13 -6.00 28.57
N MET A 54 -24.23 -6.48 29.13
CA MET A 54 -25.43 -6.84 28.39
C MET A 54 -26.03 -5.64 27.65
N PHE A 55 -26.10 -4.46 28.28
CA PHE A 55 -26.59 -3.24 27.64
C PHE A 55 -25.77 -2.88 26.39
N MET A 56 -24.44 -2.83 26.50
CA MET A 56 -23.59 -2.46 25.37
C MET A 56 -23.52 -3.56 24.30
N ALA A 57 -23.59 -4.84 24.68
CA ALA A 57 -23.67 -5.91 23.70
C ALA A 57 -24.96 -5.81 22.87
N GLN A 58 -26.11 -5.59 23.54
CA GLN A 58 -27.40 -5.40 22.87
C GLN A 58 -27.41 -4.15 21.99
N TYR A 59 -26.80 -3.04 22.46
CA TYR A 59 -26.65 -1.82 21.67
C TYR A 59 -25.86 -2.07 20.39
N LEU A 60 -24.72 -2.77 20.46
CA LEU A 60 -23.88 -3.08 19.30
C LEU A 60 -24.59 -3.98 18.28
N VAL A 61 -25.40 -4.93 18.77
CA VAL A 61 -26.23 -5.75 17.88
C VAL A 61 -27.28 -4.91 17.17
N ASN A 62 -28.07 -4.15 17.94
CA ASN A 62 -29.26 -3.46 17.42
C ASN A 62 -28.91 -2.21 16.60
N SER A 63 -27.92 -1.42 17.02
CA SER A 63 -27.58 -0.12 16.44
C SER A 63 -26.38 -0.16 15.51
N CYS A 64 -25.51 -1.19 15.62
CA CYS A 64 -24.28 -1.27 14.82
C CYS A 64 -24.20 -2.54 13.96
N GLY A 65 -25.23 -3.40 14.00
CA GLY A 65 -25.32 -4.61 13.18
C GLY A 65 -24.27 -5.68 13.48
N PHE A 66 -23.78 -5.75 14.74
CA PHE A 66 -22.84 -6.79 15.17
C PHE A 66 -23.53 -8.14 15.31
N ASP A 67 -22.79 -9.21 15.08
CA ASP A 67 -23.19 -10.53 15.58
C ASP A 67 -23.01 -10.60 17.13
N GLN A 68 -23.76 -11.49 17.78
CA GLN A 68 -23.83 -11.57 19.23
C GLN A 68 -22.46 -11.84 19.88
N GLU A 69 -21.64 -12.67 19.26
CA GLU A 69 -20.31 -13.03 19.77
C GLU A 69 -19.39 -11.82 19.79
N LYS A 70 -19.25 -11.14 18.64
CA LYS A 70 -18.42 -9.94 18.50
C LYS A 70 -18.94 -8.77 19.34
N ALA A 71 -20.26 -8.61 19.47
CA ALA A 71 -20.86 -7.62 20.34
C ALA A 71 -20.49 -7.84 21.81
N THR A 72 -20.52 -9.09 22.26
CA THR A 72 -20.13 -9.47 23.61
C THR A 72 -18.65 -9.19 23.86
N GLU A 73 -17.78 -9.54 22.92
CA GLU A 73 -16.34 -9.23 23.00
C GLU A 73 -16.07 -7.72 23.05
N ALA A 74 -16.65 -6.96 22.12
CA ALA A 74 -16.47 -5.52 22.05
C ALA A 74 -17.02 -4.80 23.29
N SER A 75 -18.13 -5.27 23.87
CA SER A 75 -18.74 -4.71 25.09
C SER A 75 -17.81 -4.73 26.30
N LYS A 76 -16.91 -5.73 26.38
CA LYS A 76 -15.88 -5.81 27.44
C LYS A 76 -14.93 -4.60 27.44
N LEU A 77 -14.74 -3.95 26.28
CA LEU A 77 -13.91 -2.77 26.10
C LEU A 77 -14.66 -1.45 26.38
N LEU A 78 -15.99 -1.52 26.55
CA LEU A 78 -16.90 -0.37 26.65
C LEU A 78 -17.54 -0.20 28.05
N LYS A 79 -16.86 -0.67 29.09
CA LYS A 79 -17.36 -0.72 30.47
C LYS A 79 -17.77 0.63 31.08
N GLY A 80 -17.28 1.74 30.51
CA GLY A 80 -17.57 3.08 30.98
C GLY A 80 -18.89 3.70 30.45
N ILE A 81 -19.54 3.05 29.48
CA ILE A 81 -20.76 3.59 28.85
C ILE A 81 -21.98 3.16 29.65
N GLN A 82 -22.77 4.15 30.09
CA GLN A 82 -23.99 3.94 30.88
C GLN A 82 -25.28 4.35 30.17
N SER A 83 -25.16 5.08 29.04
CA SER A 83 -26.29 5.54 28.24
C SER A 83 -26.00 5.47 26.76
N ARG A 84 -27.04 5.57 25.94
CA ARG A 84 -26.91 5.60 24.47
C ARG A 84 -26.38 6.92 23.94
N GLN A 85 -26.47 8.01 24.71
CA GLN A 85 -26.22 9.37 24.24
C GLN A 85 -24.83 9.54 23.58
N GLN A 86 -23.79 9.04 24.25
CA GLN A 86 -22.43 9.16 23.75
C GLN A 86 -22.16 8.25 22.52
N PRO A 87 -22.51 6.95 22.53
CA PRO A 87 -22.43 6.13 21.32
C PRO A 87 -23.24 6.67 20.15
N ASP A 88 -24.49 7.13 20.38
CA ASP A 88 -25.33 7.67 19.33
C ASP A 88 -24.73 8.95 18.72
N SER A 89 -24.09 9.81 19.51
CA SER A 89 -23.40 11.00 18.99
C SER A 89 -22.21 10.63 18.06
N ILE A 90 -21.47 9.58 18.36
CA ILE A 90 -20.41 9.06 17.48
C ILE A 90 -21.01 8.48 16.17
N LEU A 91 -22.10 7.72 16.27
CA LEU A 91 -22.77 7.18 15.07
C LEU A 91 -23.34 8.31 14.19
N ALA A 92 -23.98 9.30 14.79
CA ALA A 92 -24.49 10.48 14.08
C ALA A 92 -23.35 11.25 13.39
N PHE A 93 -22.22 11.45 14.07
CA PHE A 93 -21.04 12.08 13.50
C PHE A 93 -20.48 11.30 12.31
N LEU A 94 -20.33 9.97 12.42
CA LEU A 94 -19.86 9.13 11.31
C LEU A 94 -20.83 9.20 10.12
N LYS A 95 -22.13 9.16 10.38
CA LYS A 95 -23.16 9.28 9.34
C LYS A 95 -23.11 10.64 8.64
N SER A 96 -22.88 11.74 9.36
CA SER A 96 -22.76 13.08 8.78
C SER A 96 -21.54 13.21 7.85
N TYR A 97 -20.48 12.41 8.07
CA TYR A 97 -19.33 12.31 7.18
C TYR A 97 -19.58 11.43 5.95
N GLY A 98 -20.67 10.66 5.92
CA GLY A 98 -21.00 9.77 4.82
C GLY A 98 -20.54 8.31 5.02
N PHE A 99 -20.28 7.89 6.28
CA PHE A 99 -20.11 6.48 6.57
C PHE A 99 -21.44 5.75 6.45
N ASP A 100 -21.46 4.68 5.68
CA ASP A 100 -22.55 3.72 5.64
C ASP A 100 -22.48 2.73 6.83
N ASP A 101 -23.53 1.92 7.00
CA ASP A 101 -23.60 0.95 8.09
C ASP A 101 -22.45 -0.06 8.04
N GLY A 102 -22.04 -0.49 6.84
CA GLY A 102 -20.95 -1.43 6.64
C GLY A 102 -19.59 -0.86 7.05
N SER A 103 -19.28 0.36 6.65
CA SER A 103 -18.04 1.06 7.03
C SER A 103 -18.01 1.43 8.50
N THR A 104 -19.14 1.82 9.07
CA THR A 104 -19.33 2.08 10.50
C THR A 104 -19.09 0.80 11.30
N LYS A 105 -19.75 -0.30 10.95
CA LYS A 105 -19.55 -1.62 11.58
C LYS A 105 -18.07 -2.04 11.54
N ARG A 106 -17.43 -1.92 10.36
CA ARG A 106 -16.00 -2.25 10.20
C ARG A 106 -15.10 -1.40 11.09
N LEU A 107 -15.35 -0.09 11.18
CA LEU A 107 -14.60 0.80 12.07
C LEU A 107 -14.77 0.37 13.53
N LEU A 108 -16.00 0.15 13.98
CA LEU A 108 -16.31 -0.24 15.35
C LEU A 108 -15.76 -1.61 15.73
N LEU A 109 -15.73 -2.58 14.81
CA LEU A 109 -15.09 -3.88 15.01
C LEU A 109 -13.59 -3.74 15.29
N LEU A 110 -12.93 -2.82 14.61
CA LEU A 110 -11.48 -2.60 14.75
C LEU A 110 -11.14 -1.57 15.83
N PHE A 111 -12.05 -0.67 16.16
CA PHE A 111 -11.87 0.39 17.15
C PHE A 111 -13.13 0.65 17.96
N PRO A 112 -13.63 -0.34 18.74
CA PRO A 112 -14.84 -0.17 19.55
C PRO A 112 -14.71 0.99 20.56
N LYS A 113 -13.50 1.22 21.11
CA LYS A 113 -13.25 2.30 22.06
C LYS A 113 -13.51 3.70 21.50
N CYS A 114 -13.74 3.89 20.21
CA CYS A 114 -14.16 5.21 19.70
C CYS A 114 -15.50 5.65 20.27
N LEU A 115 -16.38 4.71 20.63
CA LEU A 115 -17.65 5.00 21.31
C LEU A 115 -17.49 5.62 22.73
N LEU A 116 -16.30 5.57 23.30
CA LEU A 116 -15.95 6.21 24.58
C LEU A 116 -15.45 7.65 24.40
N LEU A 117 -15.21 8.09 23.17
CA LEU A 117 -14.62 9.40 22.90
C LEU A 117 -15.70 10.48 22.88
N ASP A 118 -15.37 11.63 23.43
CA ASP A 118 -16.14 12.84 23.19
C ASP A 118 -15.97 13.27 21.73
N VAL A 119 -17.11 13.53 21.05
CA VAL A 119 -17.10 13.88 19.62
C VAL A 119 -16.30 15.15 19.39
N GLU A 120 -16.62 16.25 20.08
CA GLU A 120 -16.03 17.56 19.82
C GLU A 120 -14.59 17.67 20.30
N LYS A 121 -14.29 17.10 21.47
CA LYS A 121 -12.96 17.25 22.11
C LYS A 121 -11.92 16.27 21.60
N ALA A 122 -12.34 15.08 21.15
CA ALA A 122 -11.39 14.01 20.88
C ALA A 122 -11.59 13.31 19.52
N PHE A 123 -12.82 13.18 19.00
CA PHE A 123 -13.06 12.42 17.79
C PHE A 123 -13.05 13.31 16.54
N ALA A 124 -13.85 14.37 16.49
CA ALA A 124 -13.93 15.30 15.37
C ALA A 124 -12.57 15.98 15.03
N PRO A 125 -11.73 16.39 16.00
CA PRO A 125 -10.44 16.98 15.69
C PRO A 125 -9.56 16.10 14.80
N ARG A 126 -9.67 14.77 14.88
CA ARG A 126 -8.93 13.83 14.04
C ARG A 126 -9.36 13.90 12.57
N PHE A 127 -10.64 14.15 12.31
CA PHE A 127 -11.20 14.33 10.98
C PHE A 127 -10.83 15.70 10.42
N ARG A 128 -10.97 16.75 11.24
CA ARG A 128 -10.59 18.12 10.86
C ARG A 128 -9.13 18.23 10.43
N ALA A 129 -8.21 17.50 11.06
CA ALA A 129 -6.80 17.48 10.62
C ALA A 129 -6.62 17.00 9.18
N PHE A 130 -7.49 16.12 8.69
CA PHE A 130 -7.47 15.66 7.29
C PHE A 130 -8.18 16.65 6.36
N GLU A 131 -9.25 17.33 6.80
CA GLU A 131 -9.90 18.41 6.07
C GLU A 131 -8.96 19.60 5.89
N ASP A 132 -8.27 20.01 6.96
CA ASP A 132 -7.26 21.08 6.93
C ASP A 132 -6.11 20.75 5.97
N LEU A 133 -5.80 19.46 5.83
CA LEU A 133 -4.86 18.99 4.81
C LEU A 133 -5.44 19.07 3.39
N GLY A 134 -6.75 19.16 3.21
CA GLY A 134 -7.42 19.26 1.91
C GLY A 134 -8.01 17.94 1.39
N LEU A 135 -8.23 16.95 2.27
CA LEU A 135 -8.99 15.76 1.93
C LEU A 135 -10.49 16.08 1.99
N SER A 136 -11.24 15.64 0.99
CA SER A 136 -12.71 15.72 1.02
C SER A 136 -13.29 14.73 2.03
N PRO A 137 -14.55 14.92 2.51
CA PRO A 137 -15.22 13.94 3.37
C PRO A 137 -15.19 12.52 2.79
N SER A 138 -15.42 12.36 1.49
CA SER A 138 -15.35 11.06 0.81
C SER A 138 -13.95 10.45 0.82
N ASP A 139 -12.90 11.26 0.70
CA ASP A 139 -11.51 10.80 0.82
C ASP A 139 -11.22 10.31 2.23
N ILE A 140 -11.71 11.01 3.25
CA ILE A 140 -11.55 10.65 4.67
C ILE A 140 -12.28 9.34 4.97
N VAL A 141 -13.51 9.18 4.51
CA VAL A 141 -14.27 7.92 4.63
C VAL A 141 -13.47 6.77 3.99
N ASN A 142 -12.97 6.97 2.77
CA ASN A 142 -12.17 5.98 2.06
C ASN A 142 -10.84 5.65 2.77
N LEU A 143 -10.18 6.65 3.36
CA LEU A 143 -8.97 6.48 4.17
C LEU A 143 -9.25 5.62 5.40
N VAL A 144 -10.25 6.00 6.20
CA VAL A 144 -10.62 5.31 7.44
C VAL A 144 -11.16 3.90 7.15
N ARG A 145 -12.00 3.74 6.11
CA ARG A 145 -12.49 2.42 5.69
C ARG A 145 -11.37 1.47 5.29
N SER A 146 -10.36 1.97 4.59
CA SER A 146 -9.22 1.16 4.14
C SER A 146 -8.21 0.91 5.26
N ASN A 147 -8.04 1.86 6.17
CA ASN A 147 -7.10 1.76 7.28
C ASN A 147 -7.64 2.45 8.55
N PRO A 148 -8.49 1.77 9.33
CA PRO A 148 -9.05 2.30 10.58
C PRO A 148 -7.99 2.68 11.63
N SER A 149 -6.76 2.15 11.51
CA SER A 149 -5.66 2.51 12.39
C SER A 149 -5.28 4.00 12.30
N THR A 150 -5.61 4.64 11.19
CA THR A 150 -5.38 6.09 10.99
C THR A 150 -6.17 6.90 12.01
N ILE A 151 -7.43 6.56 12.27
CA ILE A 151 -8.29 7.30 13.21
C ILE A 151 -8.14 6.85 14.66
N LYS A 152 -7.48 5.71 14.91
CA LYS A 152 -7.12 5.28 16.28
C LYS A 152 -6.07 6.18 16.93
N MET A 153 -5.23 6.83 16.12
CA MET A 153 -4.21 7.76 16.62
C MET A 153 -4.87 8.96 17.27
N LYS A 154 -4.25 9.50 18.31
CA LYS A 154 -4.64 10.80 18.89
C LYS A 154 -4.43 11.91 17.85
N HIS A 155 -5.20 13.00 17.99
CA HIS A 155 -5.15 14.15 17.08
C HIS A 155 -3.72 14.69 16.90
N GLU A 156 -3.00 14.92 18.00
CA GLU A 156 -1.64 15.48 17.99
C GLU A 156 -0.68 14.59 17.19
N ARG A 157 -0.86 13.27 17.26
CA ARG A 157 -0.05 12.33 16.50
C ARG A 157 -0.38 12.33 15.01
N ILE A 158 -1.63 12.56 14.65
CA ILE A 158 -2.04 12.73 13.24
C ILE A 158 -1.39 13.99 12.68
N VAL A 159 -1.53 15.13 13.38
CA VAL A 159 -0.94 16.42 12.99
C VAL A 159 0.57 16.30 12.82
N SER A 160 1.28 15.80 13.83
CA SER A 160 2.75 15.61 13.77
C SER A 160 3.19 14.76 12.57
N LYS A 161 2.42 13.74 12.20
CA LYS A 161 2.73 12.92 11.01
C LYS A 161 2.44 13.67 9.72
N ILE A 162 1.38 14.44 9.65
CA ILE A 162 1.07 15.30 8.50
C ILE A 162 2.21 16.31 8.30
N GLU A 163 2.64 17.01 9.37
CA GLU A 163 3.74 17.97 9.32
C GLU A 163 5.05 17.34 8.84
N PHE A 164 5.41 16.18 9.39
CA PHE A 164 6.60 15.45 8.93
C PHE A 164 6.56 15.16 7.42
N TRP A 165 5.44 14.64 6.92
CA TRP A 165 5.32 14.32 5.49
C TRP A 165 5.25 15.56 4.61
N GLN A 166 4.62 16.65 5.08
CA GLN A 166 4.61 17.93 4.37
C GLN A 166 6.02 18.51 4.25
N GLY A 167 6.81 18.49 5.33
CA GLY A 167 8.21 18.90 5.31
C GLY A 167 9.05 18.08 4.33
N LEU A 168 8.81 16.76 4.26
CA LEU A 168 9.56 15.87 3.37
C LEU A 168 9.17 16.05 1.89
N LEU A 169 7.90 16.27 1.59
CA LEU A 169 7.38 16.38 0.22
C LEU A 169 7.38 17.83 -0.30
N SER A 170 7.53 18.81 0.59
CA SER A 170 7.49 20.26 0.30
C SER A 170 6.22 20.71 -0.45
N SER A 171 5.15 19.91 -0.41
CA SER A 171 3.89 20.19 -1.11
C SER A 171 2.71 19.49 -0.41
N LYS A 172 1.69 20.30 -0.10
CA LYS A 172 0.41 19.83 0.45
C LYS A 172 -0.31 18.88 -0.53
N ASP A 173 -0.37 19.25 -1.80
CA ASP A 173 -1.03 18.45 -2.84
C ASP A 173 -0.32 17.11 -3.06
N ALA A 174 1.02 17.10 -3.00
CA ALA A 174 1.78 15.87 -3.08
C ALA A 174 1.46 14.92 -1.92
N LEU A 175 1.28 15.44 -0.71
CA LEU A 175 0.88 14.64 0.45
C LEU A 175 -0.57 14.14 0.32
N VAL A 176 -1.51 14.98 -0.11
CA VAL A 176 -2.89 14.55 -0.37
C VAL A 176 -2.91 13.41 -1.38
N LYS A 177 -2.19 13.55 -2.50
CA LYS A 177 -2.06 12.50 -3.52
C LYS A 177 -1.42 11.22 -2.94
N LEU A 178 -0.38 11.38 -2.12
CA LEU A 178 0.29 10.26 -1.44
C LEU A 178 -0.68 9.50 -0.52
N ILE A 179 -1.47 10.19 0.29
CA ILE A 179 -2.46 9.58 1.19
C ILE A 179 -3.55 8.86 0.40
N LYS A 180 -4.07 9.46 -0.68
CA LYS A 180 -5.09 8.86 -1.55
C LYS A 180 -4.60 7.56 -2.20
N THR A 181 -3.36 7.52 -2.63
CA THR A 181 -2.76 6.35 -3.29
C THR A 181 -2.17 5.33 -2.31
N ASN A 182 -1.75 5.76 -1.13
CA ASN A 182 -1.16 4.91 -0.08
C ASN A 182 -1.79 5.21 1.29
N ARG A 183 -3.00 4.74 1.49
CA ARG A 183 -3.85 5.00 2.67
C ARG A 183 -3.25 4.54 4.00
N GLY A 184 -2.17 3.75 3.97
CA GLY A 184 -1.44 3.29 5.15
C GLY A 184 -0.25 4.16 5.56
N ILE A 185 0.13 5.16 4.75
CA ILE A 185 1.41 5.87 4.92
C ILE A 185 1.53 6.57 6.28
N LEU A 186 0.43 7.12 6.79
CA LEU A 186 0.40 7.81 8.08
C LEU A 186 0.47 6.86 9.28
N THR A 187 0.25 5.56 9.12
CA THR A 187 0.26 4.61 10.24
C THR A 187 1.65 4.07 10.57
N TYR A 188 2.60 4.18 9.65
CA TYR A 188 3.97 3.73 9.91
C TYR A 188 4.67 4.59 10.98
N SER A 189 5.59 3.96 11.72
CA SER A 189 6.46 4.67 12.68
C SER A 189 7.46 5.54 11.92
N ILE A 190 7.45 6.85 12.20
CA ILE A 190 8.42 7.77 11.62
C ILE A 190 9.81 7.43 12.13
N GLU A 191 9.99 7.34 13.45
CA GLU A 191 11.30 7.15 14.07
C GLU A 191 11.91 5.77 13.76
N ASN A 192 11.10 4.70 13.89
CA ASN A 192 11.62 3.33 13.81
C ASN A 192 11.61 2.73 12.39
N LYS A 193 10.96 3.39 11.42
CA LYS A 193 10.89 2.88 10.05
C LYS A 193 11.25 3.92 9.00
N ILE A 194 10.55 5.06 9.00
CA ILE A 194 10.68 6.02 7.90
C ILE A 194 12.04 6.70 7.92
N LYS A 195 12.46 7.28 9.06
CA LYS A 195 13.73 8.00 9.17
C LYS A 195 14.93 7.11 8.86
N PRO A 196 15.11 5.90 9.46
CA PRO A 196 16.24 5.04 9.13
C PRO A 196 16.31 4.67 7.64
N ASN A 197 15.18 4.42 6.99
CA ASN A 197 15.16 4.11 5.56
C ASN A 197 15.45 5.34 4.69
N LEU A 198 15.05 6.54 5.12
CA LEU A 198 15.44 7.77 4.44
C LEU A 198 16.94 8.02 4.53
N GLU A 199 17.56 7.72 5.68
CA GLU A 199 19.00 7.82 5.87
C GLU A 199 19.75 6.85 4.95
N LEU A 200 19.34 5.57 4.91
CA LEU A 200 19.91 4.59 3.97
C LEU A 200 19.81 5.03 2.51
N LEU A 201 18.69 5.64 2.10
CA LEU A 201 18.56 6.16 0.75
C LEU A 201 19.49 7.37 0.50
N ARG A 202 19.64 8.26 1.47
CA ARG A 202 20.57 9.41 1.37
C ARG A 202 22.03 8.96 1.30
N GLU A 203 22.43 7.94 2.06
CA GLU A 203 23.76 7.32 1.96
C GLU A 203 24.03 6.75 0.56
N CYS A 204 22.98 6.42 -0.19
CA CYS A 204 23.09 6.03 -1.59
C CYS A 204 23.05 7.24 -2.57
N GLY A 205 23.14 8.48 -2.09
CA GLY A 205 23.04 9.68 -2.93
C GLY A 205 21.64 9.95 -3.46
N LEU A 206 20.61 9.37 -2.81
CA LEU A 206 19.21 9.53 -3.19
C LEU A 206 18.54 10.58 -2.29
N ASP A 207 18.73 11.83 -2.62
CA ASP A 207 18.13 12.99 -1.96
C ASP A 207 17.33 13.85 -2.95
N GLY A 208 16.81 14.98 -2.46
CA GLY A 208 16.12 15.98 -3.28
C GLY A 208 15.14 15.39 -4.32
N PRO A 209 15.33 15.71 -5.63
CA PRO A 209 14.43 15.23 -6.69
C PRO A 209 14.38 13.71 -6.84
N LYS A 210 15.49 12.99 -6.58
CA LYS A 210 15.56 11.53 -6.68
C LYS A 210 14.71 10.89 -5.59
N LEU A 211 14.84 11.34 -4.34
CA LEU A 211 14.01 10.90 -3.22
C LEU A 211 12.53 11.24 -3.44
N ALA A 212 12.23 12.46 -3.89
CA ALA A 212 10.87 12.86 -4.24
C ALA A 212 10.27 11.95 -5.34
N SER A 213 11.07 11.52 -6.31
CA SER A 213 10.66 10.55 -7.33
C SER A 213 10.32 9.18 -6.73
N ILE A 214 11.13 8.67 -5.79
CA ILE A 214 10.85 7.42 -5.07
C ILE A 214 9.53 7.52 -4.30
N LEU A 215 9.37 8.59 -3.52
CA LEU A 215 8.18 8.80 -2.69
C LEU A 215 6.90 8.96 -3.53
N ARG A 216 7.00 9.54 -4.72
CA ARG A 216 5.88 9.68 -5.66
C ARG A 216 5.50 8.34 -6.30
N ASN A 217 6.48 7.55 -6.72
CA ASN A 217 6.26 6.34 -7.49
C ASN A 217 6.09 5.09 -6.62
N ARG A 218 6.84 4.98 -5.53
CA ARG A 218 6.88 3.80 -4.64
C ARG A 218 7.06 4.19 -3.17
N PRO A 219 6.12 4.95 -2.58
CA PRO A 219 6.25 5.44 -1.20
C PRO A 219 6.41 4.33 -0.16
N LYS A 220 5.96 3.11 -0.47
CA LYS A 220 6.13 1.96 0.43
C LYS A 220 7.58 1.53 0.61
N ILE A 221 8.51 1.97 -0.23
CA ILE A 221 9.95 1.66 -0.07
C ILE A 221 10.45 2.14 1.28
N VAL A 222 10.12 3.38 1.68
CA VAL A 222 10.57 3.95 2.96
C VAL A 222 9.87 3.35 4.18
N ALA A 223 8.83 2.56 3.99
CA ALA A 223 8.09 1.89 5.05
C ALA A 223 8.44 0.40 5.21
N GLN A 224 9.43 -0.09 4.46
CA GLN A 224 9.91 -1.47 4.55
C GLN A 224 10.76 -1.71 5.80
N ASN A 225 11.11 -2.98 6.05
CA ASN A 225 12.18 -3.31 6.96
C ASN A 225 13.52 -2.82 6.37
N ALA A 226 14.43 -2.32 7.22
CA ALA A 226 15.73 -1.82 6.80
C ALA A 226 16.57 -2.89 6.08
N ASP A 227 16.52 -4.15 6.52
CA ASP A 227 17.26 -5.24 5.89
C ASP A 227 16.72 -5.56 4.49
N PHE A 228 15.41 -5.46 4.29
CA PHE A 228 14.82 -5.57 2.96
C PHE A 228 15.29 -4.42 2.05
N LEU A 229 15.34 -3.18 2.56
CA LEU A 229 15.84 -2.06 1.76
C LEU A 229 17.33 -2.24 1.41
N LYS A 230 18.16 -2.70 2.36
CA LYS A 230 19.58 -3.05 2.10
C LYS A 230 19.69 -4.14 1.03
N SER A 231 18.90 -5.21 1.12
CA SER A 231 18.90 -6.26 0.11
C SER A 231 18.47 -5.78 -1.27
N LEU A 232 17.53 -4.82 -1.32
CA LEU A 232 17.10 -4.19 -2.57
C LEU A 232 18.21 -3.34 -3.19
N ILE A 233 18.95 -2.60 -2.37
CA ILE A 233 20.11 -1.81 -2.79
C ILE A 233 21.20 -2.74 -3.32
N SER A 234 21.57 -3.78 -2.57
CA SER A 234 22.57 -4.79 -3.00
C SER A 234 22.17 -5.43 -4.34
N ARG A 235 20.90 -5.80 -4.49
CA ARG A 235 20.40 -6.35 -5.76
C ARG A 235 20.57 -5.40 -6.95
N ALA A 236 20.46 -4.10 -6.74
CA ALA A 236 20.70 -3.12 -7.80
C ALA A 236 22.21 -3.05 -8.14
N GLU A 237 23.08 -3.12 -7.12
CA GLU A 237 24.53 -3.14 -7.29
C GLU A 237 24.99 -4.43 -7.97
N ASP A 238 24.45 -5.58 -7.60
CA ASP A 238 24.74 -6.89 -8.21
C ASP A 238 24.37 -6.92 -9.71
N LEU A 239 23.38 -6.14 -10.12
CA LEU A 239 23.02 -5.90 -11.52
C LEU A 239 23.93 -4.87 -12.21
N GLY A 240 25.04 -4.46 -11.58
CA GLY A 240 26.01 -3.54 -12.16
C GLY A 240 25.55 -2.06 -12.19
N VAL A 241 24.59 -1.67 -11.32
CA VAL A 241 24.11 -0.28 -11.26
C VAL A 241 24.78 0.44 -10.08
N PRO A 242 25.73 1.34 -10.33
CA PRO A 242 26.38 2.07 -9.23
C PRO A 242 25.39 3.06 -8.60
N ARG A 243 25.54 3.32 -7.30
CA ARG A 243 24.70 4.31 -6.55
C ARG A 243 24.75 5.71 -7.16
N THR A 244 25.86 6.06 -7.82
CA THR A 244 26.05 7.33 -8.51
C THR A 244 25.23 7.47 -9.80
N SER A 245 24.68 6.36 -10.31
CA SER A 245 23.87 6.38 -11.55
C SER A 245 22.62 7.23 -11.39
N GLU A 246 22.35 8.07 -12.38
CA GLU A 246 21.09 8.84 -12.47
C GLU A 246 19.86 7.93 -12.54
N MET A 247 20.03 6.69 -13.00
CA MET A 247 18.95 5.70 -13.10
C MET A 247 18.74 4.89 -11.81
N PHE A 248 19.64 4.99 -10.82
CA PHE A 248 19.62 4.14 -9.62
C PHE A 248 18.27 4.17 -8.89
N HIS A 249 17.70 5.37 -8.66
CA HIS A 249 16.40 5.52 -8.01
C HIS A 249 15.24 4.86 -8.80
N ARG A 250 15.29 4.88 -10.14
CA ARG A 250 14.27 4.24 -11.00
C ARG A 250 14.41 2.72 -10.95
N ILE A 251 15.64 2.23 -10.94
CA ILE A 251 15.95 0.80 -10.84
C ILE A 251 15.52 0.25 -9.49
N LEU A 252 15.79 0.96 -8.37
CA LEU A 252 15.25 0.59 -7.06
C LEU A 252 13.70 0.50 -7.07
N CYS A 253 13.03 1.48 -7.67
CA CYS A 253 11.56 1.46 -7.79
C CYS A 253 11.06 0.26 -8.61
N ALA A 254 11.76 -0.12 -9.66
CA ALA A 254 11.42 -1.28 -10.48
C ALA A 254 11.65 -2.59 -9.73
N LEU A 255 12.84 -2.76 -9.14
CA LEU A 255 13.20 -3.95 -8.36
C LEU A 255 12.32 -4.13 -7.11
N PHE A 256 11.83 -3.04 -6.50
CA PHE A 256 10.85 -3.09 -5.42
C PHE A 256 9.52 -3.72 -5.86
N THR A 257 9.17 -3.57 -7.14
CA THR A 257 7.89 -4.02 -7.69
C THR A 257 7.99 -5.41 -8.32
N VAL A 258 9.17 -5.75 -8.88
CA VAL A 258 9.41 -7.01 -9.58
C VAL A 258 10.17 -7.96 -8.66
N SER A 259 9.53 -9.08 -8.29
CA SER A 259 10.19 -10.11 -7.50
C SER A 259 11.40 -10.71 -8.24
N SER A 260 12.32 -11.32 -7.48
CA SER A 260 13.50 -11.97 -8.07
C SER A 260 13.11 -13.10 -9.02
N GLU A 261 12.07 -13.85 -8.68
CA GLU A 261 11.54 -14.95 -9.48
C GLU A 261 10.97 -14.42 -10.81
N LYS A 262 10.13 -13.37 -10.76
CA LYS A 262 9.58 -12.74 -11.97
C LYS A 262 10.70 -12.19 -12.86
N PHE A 263 11.72 -11.57 -12.27
CA PHE A 263 12.86 -11.03 -13.00
C PHE A 263 13.63 -12.12 -13.73
N LYS A 264 13.91 -13.24 -13.06
CA LYS A 264 14.55 -14.44 -13.65
C LYS A 264 13.69 -15.05 -14.75
N MET A 265 12.38 -15.26 -14.52
CA MET A 265 11.48 -15.79 -15.54
C MET A 265 11.45 -14.93 -16.81
N GLN A 266 11.49 -13.60 -16.66
CA GLN A 266 11.54 -12.71 -17.82
C GLN A 266 12.91 -12.76 -18.51
N MET A 267 13.99 -12.91 -17.78
CA MET A 267 15.32 -13.09 -18.37
C MET A 267 15.37 -14.38 -19.24
N GLU A 268 14.80 -15.49 -18.74
CA GLU A 268 14.67 -16.73 -19.53
C GLU A 268 13.77 -16.53 -20.76
N LEU A 269 12.65 -15.79 -20.62
CA LEU A 269 11.81 -15.47 -21.77
C LEU A 269 12.61 -14.70 -22.84
N PHE A 270 13.39 -13.69 -22.48
CA PHE A 270 14.20 -12.94 -23.45
C PHE A 270 15.36 -13.77 -24.01
N ARG A 271 15.89 -14.72 -23.24
CA ARG A 271 16.88 -15.69 -23.74
C ARG A 271 16.31 -16.53 -24.87
N SER A 272 15.02 -16.93 -24.84
CA SER A 272 14.37 -17.64 -25.96
C SER A 272 14.26 -16.80 -27.25
N PHE A 273 14.36 -15.47 -27.12
CA PHE A 273 14.46 -14.53 -28.25
C PHE A 273 15.92 -14.20 -28.64
N GLY A 274 16.90 -14.89 -28.08
CA GLY A 274 18.32 -14.75 -28.40
C GLY A 274 19.05 -13.64 -27.63
N TRP A 275 18.48 -13.10 -26.52
CA TRP A 275 19.20 -12.17 -25.68
C TRP A 275 20.14 -12.91 -24.73
N SER A 276 21.34 -12.39 -24.59
CA SER A 276 22.21 -12.77 -23.47
C SER A 276 21.71 -12.15 -22.15
N GLU A 277 22.23 -12.62 -21.02
CA GLU A 277 21.97 -11.99 -19.71
C GLU A 277 22.44 -10.52 -19.71
N ASN A 278 23.59 -10.24 -20.32
CA ASN A 278 24.10 -8.89 -20.47
C ASN A 278 23.18 -8.00 -21.30
N ASP A 279 22.57 -8.51 -22.37
CA ASP A 279 21.60 -7.76 -23.16
C ASP A 279 20.38 -7.39 -22.33
N PHE A 280 19.85 -8.33 -21.55
CA PHE A 280 18.71 -8.11 -20.69
C PHE A 280 19.02 -7.07 -19.61
N VAL A 281 20.15 -7.19 -18.92
CA VAL A 281 20.59 -6.23 -17.88
C VAL A 281 20.83 -4.85 -18.48
N ALA A 282 21.51 -4.76 -19.65
CA ALA A 282 21.74 -3.49 -20.35
C ALA A 282 20.43 -2.83 -20.78
N ALA A 283 19.47 -3.61 -21.26
CA ALA A 283 18.12 -3.15 -21.59
C ALA A 283 17.38 -2.65 -20.32
N PHE A 284 17.51 -3.36 -19.20
CA PHE A 284 16.93 -2.98 -17.93
C PHE A 284 17.52 -1.67 -17.40
N HIS A 285 18.82 -1.45 -17.53
CA HIS A 285 19.46 -0.17 -17.16
C HIS A 285 18.87 1.01 -17.94
N LYS A 286 18.61 0.82 -19.25
CA LYS A 286 18.03 1.85 -20.12
C LYS A 286 16.54 2.08 -19.87
N CYS A 287 15.80 1.03 -19.57
CA CYS A 287 14.34 1.05 -19.40
C CYS A 287 13.89 0.16 -18.23
N PRO A 288 14.07 0.59 -16.96
CA PRO A 288 13.75 -0.24 -15.79
C PRO A 288 12.28 -0.65 -15.68
N THR A 289 11.41 -0.04 -16.47
CA THR A 289 9.97 -0.26 -16.38
C THR A 289 9.45 -1.41 -17.26
N PHE A 290 10.21 -1.93 -18.22
CA PHE A 290 9.71 -3.03 -19.06
C PHE A 290 9.41 -4.30 -18.25
N PRO A 291 10.19 -4.69 -17.22
CA PRO A 291 9.89 -5.89 -16.44
C PRO A 291 8.64 -5.75 -15.55
N LEU A 292 8.06 -4.56 -15.44
CA LEU A 292 6.78 -4.37 -14.74
C LEU A 292 5.62 -5.00 -15.51
N LYS A 293 5.72 -5.12 -16.83
CA LYS A 293 4.72 -5.77 -17.67
C LYS A 293 4.66 -7.28 -17.40
N SER A 294 3.56 -7.92 -17.78
CA SER A 294 3.44 -9.37 -17.70
C SER A 294 4.35 -10.05 -18.77
N SER A 295 4.82 -11.25 -18.47
CA SER A 295 5.62 -12.04 -19.41
C SER A 295 4.88 -12.27 -20.72
N MET A 296 3.57 -12.53 -20.66
CA MET A 296 2.72 -12.70 -21.86
C MET A 296 2.66 -11.43 -22.71
N THR A 297 2.53 -10.24 -22.09
CA THR A 297 2.55 -8.98 -22.84
C THR A 297 3.91 -8.75 -23.49
N LEU A 298 5.00 -9.05 -22.79
CA LEU A 298 6.36 -8.91 -23.32
C LEU A 298 6.60 -9.88 -24.48
N GLN A 299 6.16 -11.13 -24.33
CA GLN A 299 6.25 -12.15 -25.39
C GLN A 299 5.52 -11.70 -26.66
N ARG A 300 4.24 -11.34 -26.56
CA ARG A 300 3.45 -10.85 -27.69
C ARG A 300 4.07 -9.61 -28.35
N THR A 301 4.66 -8.72 -27.54
CA THR A 301 5.34 -7.54 -28.08
C THR A 301 6.62 -7.92 -28.84
N MET A 302 7.41 -8.86 -28.32
CA MET A 302 8.61 -9.36 -29.01
C MET A 302 8.25 -10.09 -30.31
N GLU A 303 7.26 -10.99 -30.27
CA GLU A 303 6.76 -11.73 -31.43
C GLU A 303 6.31 -10.77 -32.54
N PHE A 304 5.52 -9.76 -32.21
CA PHE A 304 5.11 -8.72 -33.16
C PHE A 304 6.31 -7.96 -33.75
N LEU A 305 7.22 -7.49 -32.89
CA LEU A 305 8.36 -6.70 -33.34
C LEU A 305 9.31 -7.48 -34.24
N ILE A 306 9.47 -8.79 -33.99
CA ILE A 306 10.36 -9.68 -34.80
C ILE A 306 9.65 -10.16 -36.03
N ASN A 307 8.48 -10.78 -35.90
CA ASN A 307 7.85 -11.54 -36.98
C ASN A 307 7.05 -10.65 -37.92
N GLU A 308 6.35 -9.62 -37.41
CA GLU A 308 5.52 -8.73 -38.24
C GLU A 308 6.25 -7.45 -38.62
N ALA A 309 6.92 -6.80 -37.65
CA ALA A 309 7.61 -5.57 -37.92
C ALA A 309 9.05 -5.72 -38.45
N GLY A 310 9.58 -6.97 -38.48
CA GLY A 310 10.86 -7.30 -39.08
C GLY A 310 12.10 -6.81 -38.37
N TYR A 311 12.01 -6.47 -37.06
CA TYR A 311 13.16 -6.00 -36.30
C TYR A 311 13.99 -7.13 -35.75
N ALA A 312 15.31 -7.03 -35.89
CA ALA A 312 16.23 -7.96 -35.23
C ALA A 312 16.07 -7.87 -33.68
N SER A 313 16.15 -9.02 -33.01
CA SER A 313 16.07 -9.10 -31.55
C SER A 313 17.12 -8.21 -30.86
N SER A 314 18.34 -8.17 -31.39
CA SER A 314 19.42 -7.29 -30.94
C SER A 314 19.10 -5.80 -31.08
N TYR A 315 18.37 -5.43 -32.12
CA TYR A 315 17.90 -4.04 -32.28
C TYR A 315 16.94 -3.62 -31.18
N ILE A 316 16.04 -4.55 -30.76
CA ILE A 316 15.09 -4.32 -29.67
C ILE A 316 15.84 -4.21 -28.33
N ALA A 317 16.87 -5.04 -28.09
CA ALA A 317 17.71 -4.98 -26.89
C ALA A 317 18.37 -3.62 -26.69
N ILE A 318 18.82 -2.99 -27.79
CA ILE A 318 19.40 -1.64 -27.73
C ILE A 318 18.33 -0.57 -27.50
N ARG A 319 17.06 -0.84 -27.86
CA ARG A 319 15.91 0.08 -27.77
C ARG A 319 14.76 -0.46 -26.94
N PRO A 320 14.97 -0.80 -25.67
CA PRO A 320 13.97 -1.48 -24.83
C PRO A 320 12.72 -0.64 -24.56
N VAL A 321 12.73 0.65 -24.88
CA VAL A 321 11.56 1.53 -24.83
C VAL A 321 10.41 1.01 -25.68
N LEU A 322 10.67 0.23 -26.73
CA LEU A 322 9.66 -0.41 -27.56
C LEU A 322 8.80 -1.39 -26.74
N LEU A 323 9.40 -2.07 -25.75
CA LEU A 323 8.73 -3.03 -24.90
C LEU A 323 7.70 -2.42 -23.94
N ILE A 324 7.80 -1.12 -23.63
CA ILE A 324 6.85 -0.43 -22.76
C ILE A 324 5.69 0.21 -23.51
N MET A 325 5.77 0.29 -24.83
CA MET A 325 4.67 0.83 -25.64
C MET A 325 3.48 -0.13 -25.63
N SER A 326 2.27 0.40 -25.83
CA SER A 326 1.09 -0.42 -26.02
C SER A 326 1.18 -1.12 -27.39
N LEU A 327 1.11 -2.46 -27.37
CA LEU A 327 1.13 -3.25 -28.60
C LEU A 327 -0.08 -2.87 -29.47
N GLU A 328 -1.27 -2.97 -28.91
CA GLU A 328 -2.53 -2.81 -29.63
C GLU A 328 -2.82 -1.35 -30.00
N ARG A 329 -2.53 -0.39 -29.09
CA ARG A 329 -2.88 1.03 -29.30
C ARG A 329 -1.81 1.84 -29.99
N ARG A 330 -0.58 1.34 -30.08
CA ARG A 330 0.52 2.13 -30.63
C ARG A 330 1.42 1.38 -31.62
N LEU A 331 1.94 0.21 -31.23
CA LEU A 331 2.89 -0.51 -32.09
C LEU A 331 2.21 -0.98 -33.37
N ILE A 332 1.14 -1.76 -33.25
CA ILE A 332 0.41 -2.32 -34.40
C ILE A 332 -0.18 -1.21 -35.30
N PRO A 333 -0.98 -0.25 -34.78
CA PRO A 333 -1.59 0.75 -35.65
C PRO A 333 -0.57 1.57 -36.43
N ARG A 334 0.46 2.04 -35.74
CA ARG A 334 1.49 2.89 -36.37
C ARG A 334 2.35 2.12 -37.36
N HIS A 335 2.68 0.88 -37.04
CA HIS A 335 3.41 0.02 -37.98
C HIS A 335 2.60 -0.24 -39.26
N ARG A 336 1.31 -0.58 -39.13
CA ARG A 336 0.44 -0.83 -40.29
C ARG A 336 0.26 0.39 -41.19
N ILE A 337 0.08 1.57 -40.61
CA ILE A 337 0.02 2.82 -41.41
C ILE A 337 1.30 3.02 -42.22
N LEU A 338 2.47 2.83 -41.58
CA LEU A 338 3.74 2.97 -42.31
C LEU A 338 3.95 1.89 -43.35
N ALA A 339 3.57 0.67 -43.07
CA ALA A 339 3.62 -0.44 -44.06
C ALA A 339 2.72 -0.13 -45.28
N THR A 340 1.52 0.42 -45.04
CA THR A 340 0.61 0.88 -46.10
C THR A 340 1.21 2.04 -46.91
N LEU A 341 1.78 3.05 -46.28
CA LEU A 341 2.43 4.13 -46.98
C LEU A 341 3.64 3.65 -47.79
N LYS A 342 4.42 2.74 -47.25
CA LYS A 342 5.56 2.10 -47.95
C LYS A 342 5.13 1.32 -49.20
N SER A 343 4.08 0.49 -49.06
CA SER A 343 3.54 -0.28 -50.22
C SER A 343 3.00 0.65 -51.32
N ARG A 344 2.58 1.86 -50.97
CA ARG A 344 2.10 2.89 -51.93
C ARG A 344 3.22 3.81 -52.43
N GLY A 345 4.50 3.54 -52.14
CA GLY A 345 5.66 4.25 -52.63
C GLY A 345 5.93 5.64 -51.97
N HIS A 346 5.31 5.91 -50.80
CA HIS A 346 5.40 7.19 -50.12
C HIS A 346 6.26 7.24 -48.85
N CYS A 347 6.93 6.17 -48.52
CA CYS A 347 7.81 6.09 -47.38
C CYS A 347 9.20 5.68 -47.85
N GLU A 348 10.17 6.55 -47.71
CA GLU A 348 11.58 6.16 -47.91
C GLU A 348 11.93 5.06 -46.89
N SER A 349 12.78 4.13 -47.32
CA SER A 349 13.06 2.85 -46.67
C SER A 349 13.59 2.92 -45.23
N ASP A 350 13.87 4.12 -44.66
CA ASP A 350 14.67 4.23 -43.44
C ASP A 350 14.06 5.03 -42.29
N TYR A 351 12.73 5.05 -42.12
CA TYR A 351 12.21 5.61 -40.89
C TYR A 351 12.62 4.71 -39.69
N LYS A 352 13.55 5.23 -38.88
CA LYS A 352 13.90 4.59 -37.62
C LYS A 352 12.62 4.37 -36.81
N VAL A 353 12.37 3.13 -36.38
CA VAL A 353 11.15 2.76 -35.63
C VAL A 353 10.85 3.70 -34.47
N THR A 354 11.87 4.17 -33.79
CA THR A 354 11.73 5.12 -32.68
C THR A 354 11.14 6.46 -33.12
N THR A 355 11.34 6.89 -34.35
CA THR A 355 10.85 8.20 -34.84
C THR A 355 9.32 8.23 -34.88
N TYR A 356 8.68 7.20 -35.46
CA TYR A 356 7.22 7.17 -35.57
C TYR A 356 6.53 6.57 -34.35
N ILE A 357 7.16 5.58 -33.69
CA ILE A 357 6.61 4.98 -32.46
C ILE A 357 6.65 5.97 -31.31
N MET A 358 7.72 6.76 -31.18
CA MET A 358 7.88 7.73 -30.08
C MET A 358 7.18 9.07 -30.33
N ALA A 359 6.76 9.37 -31.56
CA ALA A 359 6.02 10.59 -31.87
C ALA A 359 4.77 10.73 -30.98
N THR A 360 4.44 11.96 -30.58
CA THR A 360 3.13 12.22 -29.95
C THR A 360 2.01 11.84 -30.92
N GLU A 361 0.79 11.63 -30.42
CA GLU A 361 -0.35 11.27 -31.26
C GLU A 361 -0.58 12.33 -32.34
N ALA A 362 -0.62 13.61 -31.94
CA ALA A 362 -0.80 14.73 -32.86
C ALA A 362 0.25 14.74 -33.97
N LYS A 363 1.55 14.60 -33.61
CA LYS A 363 2.64 14.59 -34.59
C LYS A 363 2.60 13.37 -35.51
N PHE A 364 2.17 12.22 -35.00
CA PHE A 364 2.02 11.02 -35.83
C PHE A 364 0.90 11.18 -36.85
N VAL A 365 -0.28 11.61 -36.39
CA VAL A 365 -1.45 11.87 -37.24
C VAL A 365 -1.12 12.92 -38.30
N GLU A 366 -0.54 14.06 -37.90
CA GLU A 366 -0.14 15.14 -38.82
C GLU A 366 0.79 14.61 -39.93
N LYS A 367 1.87 13.94 -39.53
CA LYS A 367 2.94 13.55 -40.48
C LYS A 367 2.59 12.33 -41.35
N TYR A 368 1.82 11.36 -40.84
CA TYR A 368 1.63 10.08 -41.52
C TYR A 368 0.18 9.81 -41.93
N ILE A 369 -0.76 10.68 -41.56
CA ILE A 369 -2.17 10.54 -41.92
C ILE A 369 -2.64 11.81 -42.63
N THR A 370 -2.59 12.96 -41.95
CA THR A 370 -3.14 14.23 -42.51
C THR A 370 -2.40 14.66 -43.77
N LEU A 371 -1.08 14.52 -43.83
CA LEU A 371 -0.28 14.84 -45.00
C LEU A 371 -0.69 14.07 -46.28
N TYR A 372 -1.26 12.89 -46.10
CA TYR A 372 -1.66 12.00 -47.20
C TYR A 372 -3.17 11.91 -47.38
N LYS A 373 -3.96 12.70 -46.63
CA LYS A 373 -5.43 12.59 -46.55
C LYS A 373 -6.09 12.77 -47.93
N ASP A 374 -5.64 13.72 -48.72
CA ASP A 374 -6.24 14.01 -50.03
C ASP A 374 -5.97 12.90 -51.04
N ARG A 375 -4.82 12.25 -50.92
CA ARG A 375 -4.40 11.15 -51.80
C ARG A 375 -4.88 9.77 -51.34
N TYR A 376 -5.03 9.59 -50.04
CA TYR A 376 -5.42 8.34 -49.39
C TYR A 376 -6.40 8.60 -48.24
N PRO A 377 -7.66 8.91 -48.55
CA PRO A 377 -8.66 9.22 -47.51
C PRO A 377 -8.93 8.03 -46.56
N ASP A 378 -8.69 6.80 -47.00
CA ASP A 378 -8.83 5.57 -46.25
C ASP A 378 -7.86 5.42 -45.05
N LEU A 379 -6.74 6.14 -45.04
CA LEU A 379 -5.75 6.06 -43.96
C LEU A 379 -6.30 6.51 -42.62
N SER A 380 -7.15 7.53 -42.61
CA SER A 380 -7.76 8.03 -41.36
C SER A 380 -8.70 6.99 -40.75
N GLU A 381 -9.52 6.36 -41.55
CA GLU A 381 -10.44 5.28 -41.12
C GLU A 381 -9.66 4.04 -40.69
N LEU A 382 -8.66 3.64 -41.47
CA LEU A 382 -7.79 2.52 -41.14
C LEU A 382 -7.12 2.73 -39.76
N TYR A 383 -6.57 3.91 -39.51
CA TYR A 383 -5.92 4.22 -38.23
C TYR A 383 -6.91 4.24 -37.06
N ALA A 384 -8.08 4.84 -37.25
CA ALA A 384 -9.14 4.86 -36.26
C ALA A 384 -9.59 3.43 -35.92
N ASN A 385 -9.88 2.60 -36.89
CA ASN A 385 -10.28 1.21 -36.71
C ASN A 385 -9.21 0.40 -35.95
N LEU A 386 -7.94 0.53 -36.34
CA LEU A 386 -6.83 -0.15 -35.67
C LEU A 386 -6.60 0.34 -34.24
N SER A 387 -6.91 1.60 -33.93
CA SER A 387 -6.72 2.18 -32.60
C SER A 387 -7.90 1.93 -31.66
N HIS A 388 -9.12 1.75 -32.19
CA HIS A 388 -10.36 1.57 -31.44
C HIS A 388 -10.81 0.11 -31.29
N CYS A 389 -10.57 -0.77 -32.27
CA CYS A 389 -10.96 -2.18 -32.22
C CYS A 389 -10.40 -2.95 -31.01
N ASN A 390 -9.33 -2.46 -30.39
CA ASN A 390 -8.69 -3.11 -29.25
C ASN A 390 -9.08 -2.50 -27.88
N ALA A 391 -10.10 -1.61 -27.83
CA ALA A 391 -10.59 -1.06 -26.58
C ALA A 391 -11.57 -2.01 -25.85
N SER A 392 -12.18 -2.96 -26.58
CA SER A 392 -13.17 -3.91 -26.05
C SER A 392 -12.54 -5.15 -25.40
N ASP A 393 -11.29 -5.51 -25.70
CA ASP A 393 -10.63 -6.69 -25.14
C ASP A 393 -9.78 -6.43 -23.87
N SER A 394 -9.74 -5.20 -23.36
CA SER A 394 -8.97 -4.87 -22.15
C SER A 394 -9.80 -4.94 -20.84
N GLY A 395 -10.90 -5.66 -20.85
CA GLY A 395 -11.85 -5.80 -19.73
C GLY A 395 -11.51 -6.90 -18.71
N PHE A 396 -10.22 -7.28 -18.54
CA PHE A 396 -9.78 -8.09 -17.41
C PHE A 396 -8.45 -7.56 -16.88
N GLN A 397 -8.53 -6.77 -15.83
CA GLN A 397 -7.45 -6.52 -14.86
C GLN A 397 -7.88 -7.03 -13.50
#